data_b6850626e3e2d18171dc74446f0c6791
#
_entry.id   b6850626e3e2d18171dc74446f0c6791
#
_cell.length_a   1.000
_cell.length_b   1.000
_cell.length_c   1.000
_cell.angle_alpha   90.00
_cell.angle_beta   90.00
_cell.angle_gamma   90.00
#
_symmetry.space_group_name_H-M   'P 1'
#
loop_
_entity.id
_entity.type
_entity.pdbx_description
1 polymer ?
#
loop_
_entity_poly.entity_id
_entity_poly.type
_entity_poly.pdbx_seq_one_letter_code
_entity_poly.pdbx_strand_id
1 'polypeptide(L)'
;MANLTDLIDKRIRRALGGIRLAYRGVLNRVTTQGGVQMTQVAGLASETTPEVEFFQHYGLTSVPPDGAMAIMLPIGGATSHSIVIATEHSRYRLQGLEGGEVALYTDEGASIILKRNKVIAVECDDYQVKCKRYSIEAEESAAFDTPELTASQQVIAEGKISGKGGMAIKGGDGATASFEGNVEHTGGTISSPDVEINGVKQGTHKHNTPSGLSDGPISG
;
A
#
# COMPACT_ATOMS: atom_id res chain seq x y z
N MET A 1 24.36 25.66 -65.17
CA MET A 1 24.35 24.18 -64.98
C MET A 1 24.35 23.94 -63.49
N ALA A 2 23.38 23.24 -62.96
CA ALA A 2 23.38 22.87 -61.56
C ALA A 2 24.57 21.93 -61.28
N ASN A 3 25.41 22.27 -60.32
CA ASN A 3 26.55 21.47 -59.94
C ASN A 3 26.07 20.08 -59.43
N LEU A 4 26.76 19.02 -59.79
CA LEU A 4 26.46 17.65 -59.34
C LEU A 4 26.34 17.57 -57.81
N THR A 5 27.19 18.30 -57.12
CA THR A 5 27.18 18.44 -55.65
C THR A 5 25.84 18.97 -55.14
N ASP A 6 25.30 20.03 -55.79
CA ASP A 6 24.00 20.62 -55.38
C ASP A 6 22.84 19.63 -55.61
N LEU A 7 22.94 18.81 -56.65
CA LEU A 7 21.93 17.77 -56.91
C LEU A 7 21.99 16.64 -55.85
N ILE A 8 23.20 16.22 -55.52
CA ILE A 8 23.42 15.22 -54.47
C ILE A 8 22.94 15.75 -53.11
N ASP A 9 23.30 16.95 -52.72
CA ASP A 9 22.87 17.59 -51.47
C ASP A 9 21.36 17.75 -51.39
N LYS A 10 20.69 18.09 -52.50
CA LYS A 10 19.23 18.14 -52.56
C LYS A 10 18.59 16.76 -52.37
N ARG A 11 19.17 15.71 -52.95
CA ARG A 11 18.68 14.33 -52.78
C ARG A 11 18.88 13.84 -51.36
N ILE A 12 20.05 14.10 -50.76
CA ILE A 12 20.35 13.76 -49.36
C ILE A 12 19.38 14.50 -48.43
N ARG A 13 19.22 15.82 -48.55
CA ARG A 13 18.28 16.60 -47.76
C ARG A 13 16.84 16.11 -47.91
N ARG A 14 16.42 15.73 -49.11
CA ARG A 14 15.09 15.19 -49.37
C ARG A 14 14.91 13.81 -48.73
N ALA A 15 15.90 12.95 -48.77
CA ALA A 15 15.88 11.64 -48.11
C ALA A 15 15.85 11.77 -46.61
N LEU A 16 16.71 12.64 -46.02
CA LEU A 16 16.73 12.91 -44.57
C LEU A 16 15.45 13.60 -44.12
N GLY A 17 14.87 14.51 -44.94
CA GLY A 17 13.59 15.18 -44.61
C GLY A 17 12.39 14.26 -44.60
N GLY A 18 12.50 13.06 -45.22
CA GLY A 18 11.48 12.01 -45.17
C GLY A 18 11.53 11.14 -43.92
N ILE A 19 12.60 11.25 -43.14
CA ILE A 19 12.76 10.49 -41.88
C ILE A 19 12.15 11.28 -40.74
N ARG A 20 11.09 10.76 -40.15
CA ARG A 20 10.47 11.36 -38.96
C ARG A 20 11.33 11.06 -37.73
N LEU A 21 11.78 12.11 -37.08
CA LEU A 21 12.48 12.01 -35.77
C LEU A 21 11.49 11.88 -34.61
N ALA A 22 12.02 11.53 -33.43
CA ALA A 22 11.21 11.52 -32.22
C ALA A 22 10.56 12.89 -31.98
N TYR A 23 9.30 12.89 -31.54
CA TYR A 23 8.53 14.11 -31.30
C TYR A 23 7.60 13.97 -30.11
N ARG A 24 7.10 15.10 -29.63
CA ARG A 24 6.11 15.12 -28.55
C ARG A 24 4.70 15.04 -29.11
N GLY A 25 3.85 14.28 -28.41
CA GLY A 25 2.41 14.24 -28.61
C GLY A 25 1.67 14.37 -27.29
N VAL A 26 0.35 14.36 -27.35
CA VAL A 26 -0.55 14.38 -26.20
C VAL A 26 -1.44 13.14 -26.27
N LEU A 27 -1.51 12.41 -25.18
CA LEU A 27 -2.39 11.23 -25.03
C LEU A 27 -3.84 11.69 -24.95
N ASN A 28 -4.68 11.12 -25.81
CA ASN A 28 -6.12 11.35 -25.77
C ASN A 28 -6.87 10.14 -25.18
N ARG A 29 -6.29 8.95 -25.33
CA ARG A 29 -6.92 7.71 -24.86
C ARG A 29 -5.87 6.62 -24.70
N VAL A 30 -6.00 5.81 -23.65
CA VAL A 30 -5.22 4.58 -23.44
C VAL A 30 -6.16 3.38 -23.35
N THR A 31 -5.83 2.31 -24.07
CA THR A 31 -6.54 1.03 -24.02
C THR A 31 -5.61 -0.01 -23.41
N THR A 32 -6.04 -0.62 -22.32
CA THR A 32 -5.23 -1.55 -21.51
C THR A 32 -5.45 -3.02 -21.86
N GLN A 33 -6.33 -3.32 -22.82
CA GLN A 33 -6.64 -4.68 -23.23
C GLN A 33 -5.66 -5.11 -24.32
N GLY A 34 -5.10 -6.32 -24.19
CA GLY A 34 -4.16 -6.88 -25.16
C GLY A 34 -2.78 -7.15 -24.59
N GLY A 35 -1.86 -7.62 -25.44
CA GLY A 35 -0.47 -7.92 -25.06
C GLY A 35 0.41 -6.68 -24.88
N VAL A 36 0.02 -5.56 -25.49
CA VAL A 36 0.65 -4.24 -25.37
C VAL A 36 -0.46 -3.20 -25.17
N GLN A 37 -0.22 -2.18 -24.38
CA GLN A 37 -1.15 -1.06 -24.28
C GLN A 37 -1.17 -0.28 -25.59
N MET A 38 -2.37 0.09 -26.02
CA MET A 38 -2.56 0.90 -27.21
C MET A 38 -3.02 2.30 -26.81
N THR A 39 -2.49 3.31 -27.49
CA THR A 39 -2.82 4.70 -27.20
C THR A 39 -3.24 5.44 -28.46
N GLN A 40 -4.09 6.45 -28.29
CA GLN A 40 -4.32 7.47 -29.30
C GLN A 40 -3.54 8.72 -28.91
N VAL A 41 -2.73 9.22 -29.85
CA VAL A 41 -1.86 10.37 -29.62
C VAL A 41 -2.17 11.47 -30.60
N ALA A 42 -2.44 12.68 -30.09
CA ALA A 42 -2.46 13.90 -30.90
C ALA A 42 -1.03 14.41 -31.06
N GLY A 43 -0.58 14.48 -32.32
CA GLY A 43 0.73 15.00 -32.71
C GLY A 43 0.70 16.49 -33.08
N LEU A 44 1.69 16.91 -33.86
CA LEU A 44 1.79 18.27 -34.36
C LEU A 44 0.75 18.51 -35.51
N ALA A 45 0.30 19.75 -35.63
CA ALA A 45 -0.58 20.20 -36.73
C ALA A 45 -1.90 19.42 -36.85
N SER A 46 -2.54 19.08 -35.75
CA SER A 46 -3.83 18.36 -35.71
C SER A 46 -3.75 16.90 -36.24
N GLU A 47 -2.56 16.35 -36.39
CA GLU A 47 -2.34 14.95 -36.69
C GLU A 47 -2.73 14.09 -35.49
N THR A 48 -3.64 13.14 -35.69
CA THR A 48 -3.98 12.14 -34.66
C THR A 48 -3.53 10.78 -35.14
N THR A 49 -2.66 10.12 -34.39
CA THR A 49 -2.23 8.75 -34.67
C THR A 49 -3.07 7.84 -33.78
N PRO A 50 -4.02 7.07 -34.33
CA PRO A 50 -4.75 6.05 -33.61
C PRO A 50 -3.86 4.83 -33.40
N GLU A 51 -4.11 4.07 -32.35
CA GLU A 51 -3.51 2.75 -32.13
C GLU A 51 -1.97 2.73 -32.15
N VAL A 52 -1.38 3.55 -31.31
CA VAL A 52 0.07 3.57 -31.06
C VAL A 52 0.40 2.65 -29.91
N GLU A 53 1.36 1.77 -30.08
CA GLU A 53 1.86 0.91 -29.01
C GLU A 53 2.55 1.74 -27.92
N PHE A 54 2.19 1.48 -26.65
CA PHE A 54 2.83 2.11 -25.50
C PHE A 54 3.70 1.09 -24.77
N PHE A 55 4.99 1.15 -25.00
CA PHE A 55 5.97 0.30 -24.33
C PHE A 55 6.35 0.84 -22.98
N GLN A 56 6.32 -0.03 -21.97
CA GLN A 56 6.72 0.25 -20.60
C GLN A 56 7.79 -0.74 -20.16
N HIS A 57 8.50 -0.39 -19.09
CA HIS A 57 9.50 -1.31 -18.55
C HIS A 57 8.82 -2.54 -17.93
N TYR A 58 9.40 -3.72 -18.16
CA TYR A 58 8.90 -4.94 -17.55
C TYR A 58 8.80 -4.82 -16.03
N GLY A 59 7.65 -5.22 -15.49
CA GLY A 59 7.37 -5.13 -14.05
C GLY A 59 6.82 -3.79 -13.58
N LEU A 60 6.70 -2.79 -14.48
CA LEU A 60 6.06 -1.50 -14.22
C LEU A 60 5.01 -1.24 -15.30
N THR A 61 3.77 -1.01 -14.91
CA THR A 61 2.71 -0.60 -15.82
C THR A 61 1.92 0.57 -15.24
N SER A 62 1.59 1.52 -16.09
CA SER A 62 0.78 2.69 -15.73
C SER A 62 -0.19 3.01 -16.85
N VAL A 63 -1.28 3.67 -16.49
CA VAL A 63 -2.27 4.23 -17.42
C VAL A 63 -2.30 5.74 -17.18
N PRO A 64 -1.53 6.53 -17.91
CA PRO A 64 -1.50 7.98 -17.72
C PRO A 64 -2.88 8.59 -17.98
N PRO A 65 -3.30 9.60 -17.21
CA PRO A 65 -4.52 10.34 -17.49
C PRO A 65 -4.49 11.03 -18.88
N ASP A 66 -5.66 11.25 -19.43
CA ASP A 66 -5.82 12.00 -20.68
C ASP A 66 -5.17 13.38 -20.55
N GLY A 67 -4.52 13.82 -21.63
CA GLY A 67 -3.75 15.07 -21.64
C GLY A 67 -2.29 14.90 -21.23
N ALA A 68 -1.85 13.71 -20.86
CA ALA A 68 -0.44 13.45 -20.61
C ALA A 68 0.41 13.68 -21.85
N MET A 69 1.57 14.28 -21.70
CA MET A 69 2.57 14.39 -22.75
C MET A 69 3.18 13.02 -23.03
N ALA A 70 3.42 12.73 -24.30
CA ALA A 70 4.05 11.49 -24.72
C ALA A 70 5.26 11.79 -25.63
N ILE A 71 6.29 10.97 -25.51
CA ILE A 71 7.39 10.92 -26.48
C ILE A 71 7.11 9.82 -27.49
N MET A 72 6.92 10.24 -28.73
CA MET A 72 6.70 9.38 -29.88
C MET A 72 8.03 9.05 -30.52
N LEU A 73 8.30 7.77 -30.73
CA LEU A 73 9.47 7.29 -31.45
C LEU A 73 9.04 6.57 -32.74
N PRO A 74 9.19 7.19 -33.89
CA PRO A 74 8.92 6.55 -35.19
C PRO A 74 9.96 5.47 -35.50
N ILE A 75 9.52 4.22 -35.61
CA ILE A 75 10.40 3.10 -35.95
C ILE A 75 10.65 3.13 -37.46
N GLY A 76 11.94 3.10 -37.83
CA GLY A 76 12.34 3.23 -39.25
C GLY A 76 12.03 4.60 -39.86
N GLY A 77 11.70 5.61 -39.07
CA GLY A 77 11.39 6.96 -39.54
C GLY A 77 9.97 7.15 -40.08
N ALA A 78 9.09 6.16 -39.93
CA ALA A 78 7.71 6.22 -40.40
C ALA A 78 6.74 6.58 -39.26
N THR A 79 5.95 7.65 -39.43
CA THR A 79 4.95 8.08 -38.45
C THR A 79 3.89 7.01 -38.18
N SER A 80 3.52 6.24 -39.21
CA SER A 80 2.55 5.15 -39.13
C SER A 80 3.03 3.96 -38.27
N HIS A 81 4.32 3.90 -37.96
CA HIS A 81 4.91 2.88 -37.12
C HIS A 81 5.65 3.55 -35.96
N SER A 82 4.94 4.40 -35.21
CA SER A 82 5.45 5.04 -34.00
C SER A 82 5.08 4.24 -32.77
N ILE A 83 5.93 4.33 -31.76
CA ILE A 83 5.66 3.82 -30.42
C ILE A 83 5.76 4.95 -29.40
N VAL A 84 5.04 4.85 -28.28
CA VAL A 84 5.23 5.70 -27.09
C VAL A 84 6.25 5.04 -26.18
N ILE A 85 7.28 5.79 -25.77
CA ILE A 85 8.37 5.30 -24.93
C ILE A 85 8.46 6.00 -23.56
N ALA A 86 7.81 7.15 -23.41
CA ALA A 86 7.77 7.89 -22.17
C ALA A 86 6.53 8.77 -22.11
N THR A 87 6.03 8.99 -20.91
CA THR A 87 4.90 9.89 -20.64
C THR A 87 5.18 10.74 -19.42
N GLU A 88 4.61 11.94 -19.38
CA GLU A 88 4.69 12.87 -18.26
C GLU A 88 3.39 13.69 -18.20
N HIS A 89 2.85 13.91 -17.01
CA HIS A 89 1.66 14.74 -16.86
C HIS A 89 1.97 15.93 -15.94
N SER A 90 2.04 17.15 -16.52
CA SER A 90 2.50 18.35 -15.83
C SER A 90 1.69 18.72 -14.57
N ARG A 91 0.39 18.40 -14.56
CA ARG A 91 -0.51 18.69 -13.43
C ARG A 91 -0.31 17.74 -12.25
N TYR A 92 -0.01 16.47 -12.53
CA TYR A 92 0.00 15.41 -11.53
C TYR A 92 1.42 14.95 -11.15
N ARG A 93 2.44 15.44 -11.87
CA ARG A 93 3.82 15.12 -11.54
C ARG A 93 4.14 15.49 -10.10
N LEU A 94 4.59 14.53 -9.30
CA LEU A 94 5.05 14.75 -7.94
C LEU A 94 6.26 15.71 -7.96
N GLN A 95 6.18 16.79 -7.18
CA GLN A 95 7.19 17.82 -7.10
C GLN A 95 7.88 17.80 -5.72
N GLY A 96 9.02 18.47 -5.62
CA GLY A 96 9.71 18.66 -4.34
C GLY A 96 10.58 17.48 -3.90
N LEU A 97 10.85 16.51 -4.77
CA LEU A 97 11.82 15.44 -4.49
C LEU A 97 13.26 16.02 -4.46
N GLU A 98 14.03 15.57 -3.49
CA GLU A 98 15.45 15.86 -3.40
C GLU A 98 16.26 14.97 -4.35
N GLY A 99 17.49 15.41 -4.67
CA GLY A 99 18.39 14.61 -5.52
C GLY A 99 18.64 13.22 -4.93
N GLY A 100 18.33 12.16 -5.70
CA GLY A 100 18.45 10.75 -5.29
C GLY A 100 17.19 10.14 -4.67
N GLU A 101 16.10 10.87 -4.54
CA GLU A 101 14.80 10.32 -4.14
C GLU A 101 14.04 9.76 -5.35
N VAL A 102 13.22 8.74 -5.11
CA VAL A 102 12.40 8.07 -6.12
C VAL A 102 10.98 7.95 -5.60
N ALA A 103 10.00 8.18 -6.48
CA ALA A 103 8.59 8.05 -6.13
C ALA A 103 7.79 7.25 -7.15
N LEU A 104 6.85 6.44 -6.66
CA LEU A 104 5.69 5.94 -7.39
C LEU A 104 4.47 6.69 -6.86
N TYR A 105 3.63 7.21 -7.75
CA TYR A 105 2.50 8.04 -7.36
C TYR A 105 1.35 7.95 -8.36
N THR A 106 0.18 8.36 -7.92
CA THR A 106 -1.02 8.50 -8.76
C THR A 106 -1.49 9.95 -8.80
N ASP A 107 -2.39 10.25 -9.71
CA ASP A 107 -3.05 11.55 -9.85
C ASP A 107 -3.98 11.88 -8.67
N GLU A 108 -4.41 10.87 -7.91
CA GLU A 108 -5.23 11.02 -6.69
C GLU A 108 -4.41 11.25 -5.41
N GLY A 109 -3.08 11.13 -5.49
CA GLY A 109 -2.17 11.44 -4.38
C GLY A 109 -1.63 10.24 -3.61
N ALA A 110 -2.07 9.01 -3.90
CA ALA A 110 -1.41 7.83 -3.32
C ALA A 110 0.04 7.77 -3.78
N SER A 111 0.97 7.53 -2.85
CA SER A 111 2.40 7.54 -3.16
C SER A 111 3.23 6.59 -2.32
N ILE A 112 4.33 6.11 -2.92
CA ILE A 112 5.44 5.43 -2.24
C ILE A 112 6.71 6.21 -2.58
N ILE A 113 7.35 6.78 -1.59
CA ILE A 113 8.52 7.62 -1.79
C ILE A 113 9.73 7.02 -1.06
N LEU A 114 10.78 6.73 -1.80
CA LEU A 114 12.08 6.36 -1.26
C LEU A 114 12.86 7.65 -1.02
N LYS A 115 12.87 8.08 0.23
CA LYS A 115 13.48 9.36 0.67
C LYS A 115 14.95 9.19 1.03
N ARG A 116 15.61 10.33 1.26
CA ARG A 116 16.95 10.36 1.87
C ARG A 116 16.91 9.68 3.24
N ASN A 117 18.09 9.33 3.77
CA ASN A 117 18.27 8.66 5.06
C ASN A 117 17.59 7.27 5.17
N LYS A 118 17.42 6.56 4.04
CA LYS A 118 16.86 5.21 3.95
C LYS A 118 15.40 5.11 4.44
N VAL A 119 14.62 6.16 4.31
CA VAL A 119 13.21 6.18 4.69
C VAL A 119 12.35 5.80 3.49
N ILE A 120 11.41 4.89 3.68
CA ILE A 120 10.32 4.60 2.74
C ILE A 120 9.03 5.14 3.36
N ALA A 121 8.45 6.15 2.71
CA ALA A 121 7.17 6.72 3.11
C ALA A 121 6.07 6.22 2.17
N VAL A 122 4.97 5.75 2.75
CA VAL A 122 3.75 5.36 2.02
C VAL A 122 2.63 6.27 2.51
N GLU A 123 1.91 6.88 1.58
CA GLU A 123 0.75 7.73 1.85
C GLU A 123 -0.41 7.29 0.97
N CYS A 124 -1.54 6.92 1.57
CA CYS A 124 -2.75 6.48 0.90
C CYS A 124 -3.92 6.46 1.90
N ASP A 125 -5.16 6.41 1.40
CA ASP A 125 -6.35 6.26 2.23
C ASP A 125 -6.55 4.81 2.70
N ASP A 126 -6.25 3.83 1.85
CA ASP A 126 -6.42 2.40 2.15
C ASP A 126 -5.18 1.61 1.69
N TYR A 127 -4.47 1.02 2.65
CA TYR A 127 -3.28 0.20 2.40
C TYR A 127 -3.58 -1.27 2.64
N GLN A 128 -3.79 -2.04 1.58
CA GLN A 128 -4.16 -3.45 1.62
C GLN A 128 -2.98 -4.36 1.30
N VAL A 129 -2.68 -5.28 2.20
CA VAL A 129 -1.67 -6.32 2.01
C VAL A 129 -2.34 -7.70 2.03
N LYS A 130 -2.27 -8.44 0.93
CA LYS A 130 -2.72 -9.82 0.83
C LYS A 130 -1.54 -10.74 0.52
N CYS A 131 -1.12 -11.52 1.49
CA CYS A 131 0.03 -12.42 1.36
C CYS A 131 -0.18 -13.72 2.13
N LYS A 132 0.66 -14.71 1.89
CA LYS A 132 0.68 -15.96 2.68
C LYS A 132 1.39 -15.80 4.02
N ARG A 133 2.39 -14.94 4.11
CA ARG A 133 3.18 -14.65 5.31
C ARG A 133 3.53 -13.17 5.30
N TYR A 134 3.34 -12.53 6.43
CA TYR A 134 3.73 -11.15 6.67
C TYR A 134 4.64 -11.13 7.90
N SER A 135 5.86 -10.63 7.74
CA SER A 135 6.85 -10.55 8.81
C SER A 135 7.38 -9.13 8.92
N ILE A 136 7.47 -8.63 10.11
CA ILE A 136 8.10 -7.34 10.44
C ILE A 136 9.21 -7.64 11.46
N GLU A 137 10.42 -7.23 11.12
CA GLU A 137 11.57 -7.26 12.02
C GLU A 137 12.05 -5.83 12.22
N ALA A 138 11.93 -5.33 13.43
CA ALA A 138 12.30 -3.97 13.79
C ALA A 138 13.23 -4.00 15.01
N GLU A 139 14.42 -3.42 14.87
CA GLU A 139 15.43 -3.40 15.96
C GLU A 139 14.98 -2.58 17.17
N GLU A 140 14.21 -1.50 16.97
CA GLU A 140 13.81 -0.60 18.03
C GLU A 140 12.35 -0.77 18.44
N SER A 141 11.41 -0.62 17.50
CA SER A 141 9.97 -0.69 17.78
C SER A 141 9.11 -0.86 16.54
N ALA A 142 7.91 -1.44 16.73
CA ALA A 142 6.81 -1.33 15.79
C ALA A 142 5.63 -0.66 16.51
N ALA A 143 5.11 0.44 15.94
CA ALA A 143 4.01 1.20 16.51
C ALA A 143 2.77 1.14 15.60
N PHE A 144 1.61 0.96 16.22
CA PHE A 144 0.31 1.06 15.56
C PHE A 144 -0.46 2.19 16.24
N ASP A 145 -0.63 3.30 15.54
CA ASP A 145 -1.47 4.42 15.97
C ASP A 145 -2.82 4.29 15.26
N THR A 146 -3.75 3.63 15.89
CA THR A 146 -5.05 3.30 15.34
C THR A 146 -6.10 3.20 16.45
N PRO A 147 -7.34 3.61 16.20
CA PRO A 147 -8.44 3.40 17.16
C PRO A 147 -8.71 1.92 17.46
N GLU A 148 -8.45 1.03 16.52
CA GLU A 148 -8.70 -0.41 16.66
C GLU A 148 -7.62 -1.23 15.95
N LEU A 149 -7.15 -2.29 16.61
CA LEU A 149 -6.32 -3.34 16.01
C LEU A 149 -7.00 -4.68 16.20
N THR A 150 -7.41 -5.32 15.10
CA THR A 150 -8.12 -6.60 15.10
C THR A 150 -7.22 -7.76 14.66
N ALA A 151 -7.23 -8.84 15.43
CA ALA A 151 -6.69 -10.13 15.01
C ALA A 151 -7.82 -11.18 15.02
N SER A 152 -8.09 -11.81 13.89
CA SER A 152 -9.20 -12.78 13.74
C SER A 152 -8.94 -14.14 14.38
N GLN A 153 -7.71 -14.46 14.71
CA GLN A 153 -7.32 -15.76 15.29
C GLN A 153 -6.58 -15.55 16.62
N GLN A 154 -5.30 -15.76 16.65
CA GLN A 154 -4.49 -15.77 17.85
C GLN A 154 -3.48 -14.61 17.85
N VAL A 155 -3.26 -14.03 19.03
CA VAL A 155 -2.14 -13.14 19.30
C VAL A 155 -1.23 -13.81 20.30
N ILE A 156 0.04 -13.97 19.96
CA ILE A 156 1.08 -14.50 20.84
C ILE A 156 2.04 -13.37 21.17
N ALA A 157 2.26 -13.12 22.46
CA ALA A 157 3.27 -12.19 22.94
C ALA A 157 4.26 -12.97 23.81
N GLU A 158 5.53 -13.02 23.42
CA GLU A 158 6.59 -13.66 24.22
C GLU A 158 7.01 -12.81 25.42
N GLY A 159 6.67 -11.55 25.42
CA GLY A 159 6.96 -10.60 26.48
C GLY A 159 5.71 -10.11 27.21
N LYS A 160 5.89 -9.07 28.02
CA LYS A 160 4.82 -8.47 28.81
C LYS A 160 3.80 -7.75 27.94
N ILE A 161 2.51 -8.00 28.17
CA ILE A 161 1.41 -7.19 27.65
C ILE A 161 1.02 -6.14 28.70
N SER A 162 1.00 -4.86 28.30
CA SER A 162 0.58 -3.75 29.16
C SER A 162 -0.63 -3.02 28.54
N GLY A 163 -1.77 -3.09 29.21
CA GLY A 163 -2.99 -2.36 28.84
C GLY A 163 -3.17 -1.13 29.75
N LYS A 164 -2.86 0.08 29.27
CA LYS A 164 -2.98 1.31 30.07
C LYS A 164 -4.44 1.73 30.31
N GLY A 165 -5.34 1.38 29.40
CA GLY A 165 -6.78 1.66 29.51
C GLY A 165 -7.60 0.50 30.08
N GLY A 166 -6.95 -0.60 30.50
CA GLY A 166 -7.59 -1.80 30.97
C GLY A 166 -7.59 -2.94 29.94
N MET A 167 -8.20 -4.05 30.29
CA MET A 167 -8.35 -5.24 29.45
C MET A 167 -9.74 -5.84 29.66
N ALA A 168 -10.49 -6.06 28.60
CA ALA A 168 -11.76 -6.77 28.64
C ALA A 168 -11.63 -8.10 27.88
N ILE A 169 -11.93 -9.21 28.54
CA ILE A 169 -11.93 -10.54 27.96
C ILE A 169 -13.36 -11.06 27.96
N LYS A 170 -13.93 -11.34 26.79
CA LYS A 170 -15.22 -12.00 26.62
C LYS A 170 -14.98 -13.33 25.93
N GLY A 171 -15.36 -14.43 26.59
CA GLY A 171 -15.23 -15.78 26.04
C GLY A 171 -16.52 -16.33 25.52
N GLY A 172 -16.42 -17.42 24.75
CA GLY A 172 -17.50 -18.32 24.40
C GLY A 172 -17.59 -19.49 25.39
N ASP A 173 -17.84 -20.70 24.91
CA ASP A 173 -17.92 -21.90 25.73
C ASP A 173 -16.52 -22.28 26.29
N GLY A 174 -16.46 -22.59 27.58
CA GLY A 174 -15.24 -22.99 28.28
C GLY A 174 -14.59 -21.87 29.11
N ALA A 175 -13.31 -22.05 29.47
CA ALA A 175 -12.57 -21.06 30.24
C ALA A 175 -12.25 -19.83 29.40
N THR A 176 -12.75 -18.66 29.80
CA THR A 176 -12.52 -17.39 29.12
C THR A 176 -11.10 -16.88 29.29
N ALA A 177 -10.49 -17.11 30.45
CA ALA A 177 -9.10 -16.78 30.74
C ALA A 177 -8.50 -17.89 31.63
N SER A 178 -7.24 -18.24 31.34
CA SER A 178 -6.43 -19.15 32.16
C SER A 178 -5.14 -18.46 32.53
N PHE A 179 -4.78 -18.52 33.81
CA PHE A 179 -3.55 -17.95 34.32
C PHE A 179 -2.71 -19.08 34.95
N GLU A 180 -1.45 -19.18 34.54
CA GLU A 180 -0.46 -20.03 35.15
C GLU A 180 0.53 -19.14 35.92
N GLY A 181 0.66 -19.37 37.22
CA GLY A 181 1.46 -18.53 38.12
C GLY A 181 0.62 -17.68 39.05
N ASN A 182 1.24 -16.67 39.63
CA ASN A 182 0.57 -15.82 40.63
C ASN A 182 -0.26 -14.71 39.96
N VAL A 183 -1.46 -14.46 40.49
CA VAL A 183 -2.29 -13.30 40.14
C VAL A 183 -2.26 -12.33 41.32
N GLU A 184 -1.71 -11.14 41.11
CA GLU A 184 -1.69 -10.06 42.12
C GLU A 184 -2.75 -9.02 41.76
N HIS A 185 -3.62 -8.71 42.70
CA HIS A 185 -4.65 -7.68 42.62
C HIS A 185 -4.37 -6.60 43.69
N THR A 186 -3.91 -5.42 43.25
CA THR A 186 -3.37 -4.37 44.13
C THR A 186 -4.37 -3.28 44.49
N GLY A 187 -5.60 -3.31 44.01
CA GLY A 187 -6.61 -2.31 44.37
C GLY A 187 -7.94 -2.52 43.65
N GLY A 188 -8.99 -1.88 44.16
CA GLY A 188 -10.35 -2.08 43.66
C GLY A 188 -11.02 -3.36 44.19
N THR A 189 -11.98 -3.87 43.45
CA THR A 189 -12.80 -5.02 43.84
C THR A 189 -12.75 -6.11 42.79
N ILE A 190 -12.64 -7.37 43.20
CA ILE A 190 -12.93 -8.53 42.38
C ILE A 190 -14.42 -8.83 42.50
N SER A 191 -15.21 -8.56 41.48
CA SER A 191 -16.64 -8.86 41.44
C SER A 191 -16.89 -10.13 40.63
N SER A 192 -17.42 -11.13 41.28
CA SER A 192 -17.82 -12.40 40.66
C SER A 192 -19.10 -12.89 41.32
N PRO A 193 -20.03 -13.55 40.60
CA PRO A 193 -21.17 -14.22 41.24
C PRO A 193 -20.76 -15.24 42.28
N ASP A 194 -19.65 -15.92 42.04
CA ASP A 194 -19.03 -16.85 43.00
C ASP A 194 -17.54 -17.06 42.65
N VAL A 195 -16.74 -17.36 43.67
CA VAL A 195 -15.33 -17.72 43.50
C VAL A 195 -15.14 -19.09 44.13
N GLU A 196 -14.59 -20.04 43.37
CA GLU A 196 -14.26 -21.38 43.87
C GLU A 196 -12.75 -21.49 44.13
N ILE A 197 -12.37 -21.83 45.37
CA ILE A 197 -10.99 -22.03 45.76
C ILE A 197 -10.85 -23.47 46.27
N ASN A 198 -9.99 -24.26 45.63
CA ASN A 198 -9.76 -25.68 45.96
C ASN A 198 -11.07 -26.50 46.02
N GLY A 199 -11.97 -26.26 45.09
CA GLY A 199 -13.27 -26.95 45.03
C GLY A 199 -14.32 -26.43 46.03
N VAL A 200 -14.02 -25.34 46.78
CA VAL A 200 -14.95 -24.75 47.76
C VAL A 200 -15.46 -23.40 47.21
N LYS A 201 -16.75 -23.33 46.99
CA LYS A 201 -17.45 -22.07 46.62
C LYS A 201 -17.49 -21.10 47.77
N GLN A 202 -16.88 -19.93 47.62
CA GLN A 202 -16.73 -18.95 48.67
C GLN A 202 -18.06 -18.28 49.06
N GLY A 203 -19.00 -18.13 48.13
CA GLY A 203 -20.32 -17.54 48.38
C GLY A 203 -21.27 -18.43 49.18
N THR A 204 -21.03 -19.74 49.27
CA THR A 204 -21.99 -20.69 49.86
C THR A 204 -21.35 -21.68 50.84
N HIS A 205 -20.05 -21.59 51.07
CA HIS A 205 -19.36 -22.53 51.98
C HIS A 205 -19.83 -22.35 53.46
N LYS A 206 -19.76 -23.43 54.21
CA LYS A 206 -20.12 -23.47 55.63
C LYS A 206 -19.03 -24.15 56.44
N HIS A 207 -18.93 -23.79 57.71
CA HIS A 207 -17.99 -24.38 58.62
C HIS A 207 -18.70 -25.26 59.64
N ASN A 208 -18.08 -26.34 60.09
CA ASN A 208 -18.56 -27.09 61.24
C ASN A 208 -18.32 -26.27 62.53
N THR A 209 -19.36 -26.10 63.33
CA THR A 209 -19.30 -25.48 64.60
C THR A 209 -19.76 -26.47 65.68
N PRO A 210 -19.47 -26.24 66.96
CA PRO A 210 -19.96 -27.08 68.07
C PRO A 210 -21.50 -27.23 68.09
N SER A 211 -22.20 -26.26 67.52
CA SER A 211 -23.69 -26.25 67.49
C SER A 211 -24.25 -26.75 66.19
N GLY A 212 -23.41 -27.24 65.22
CA GLY A 212 -23.83 -27.68 63.93
C GLY A 212 -23.07 -26.94 62.80
N LEU A 213 -23.66 -26.81 61.57
CA LEU A 213 -23.08 -26.03 60.49
C LEU A 213 -23.30 -24.54 60.70
N SER A 214 -22.31 -23.72 60.40
CA SER A 214 -22.47 -22.26 60.39
C SER A 214 -23.47 -21.83 59.32
N ASP A 215 -24.02 -20.65 59.45
CA ASP A 215 -24.65 -19.96 58.35
C ASP A 215 -23.62 -19.68 57.23
N GLY A 216 -24.08 -19.49 56.03
CA GLY A 216 -23.21 -19.08 54.93
C GLY A 216 -22.61 -17.69 55.18
N PRO A 217 -21.65 -17.26 54.33
CA PRO A 217 -21.12 -15.90 54.38
C PRO A 217 -22.24 -14.86 54.25
N ILE A 218 -22.21 -13.86 55.12
CA ILE A 218 -23.16 -12.73 55.09
C ILE A 218 -22.64 -11.64 54.17
N SER A 219 -23.52 -11.05 53.35
CA SER A 219 -23.25 -9.84 52.57
C SER A 219 -23.09 -8.68 53.56
N GLY A 220 -21.91 -8.01 53.49
CA GLY A 220 -21.65 -6.75 54.20
C GLY A 220 -22.23 -5.56 53.45
#